data_b86108f6615785024eee621c0f151acb
#
_entry.id   b86108f6615785024eee621c0f151acb
#
_cell.length_a   1.000
_cell.length_b   1.000
_cell.length_c   1.000
_cell.angle_alpha   90.00
_cell.angle_beta   90.00
_cell.angle_gamma   90.00
#
_symmetry.space_group_name_H-M   'P 1'
#
loop_
_entity.id
_entity.type
_entity.pdbx_description
1 polymer ?
#
loop_
_entity_poly.entity_id
_entity_poly.type
_entity_poly.pdbx_seq_one_letter_code
_entity_poly.pdbx_strand_id
1 'polypeptide(L)'
;VLFRSILVMLLGQSRVFYSMSHDGLVPKVFSDVHPKFRTPYKSNMLFFVFTAVFAAFVPGDIVGEMTSIGTLFAFILVCAGVWIMRVRRPDIPRGFRVPMLPVTATLGMIVCGAMIYGLGWTNWLRLIAWLLVGFIFYFGYGRKNSALASKP
;
A
#
# COMPACT_ATOMS: atom_id res chain seq x y z
N VAL A 1 16.03 -18.70 5.81
CA VAL A 1 15.88 -17.54 4.93
C VAL A 1 14.44 -17.03 4.96
N LEU A 2 13.42 -17.87 4.77
CA LEU A 2 11.99 -17.50 4.73
C LEU A 2 11.52 -16.74 5.98
N PHE A 3 11.91 -17.18 7.17
CA PHE A 3 11.50 -16.55 8.42
C PHE A 3 11.98 -15.10 8.56
N ARG A 4 13.20 -14.80 8.10
CA ARG A 4 13.73 -13.43 8.07
C ARG A 4 12.95 -12.54 7.12
N SER A 5 12.60 -13.03 5.94
CA SER A 5 11.85 -12.27 4.94
C SER A 5 10.44 -11.92 5.44
N ILE A 6 9.75 -12.88 6.08
CA ILE A 6 8.42 -12.67 6.67
C ILE A 6 8.47 -11.60 7.77
N LEU A 7 9.47 -11.65 8.67
CA LEU A 7 9.62 -10.64 9.73
C LEU A 7 9.84 -9.23 9.18
N VAL A 8 10.68 -9.09 8.14
CA VAL A 8 10.93 -7.78 7.51
C VAL A 8 9.66 -7.24 6.85
N MET A 9 8.91 -8.10 6.16
CA MET A 9 7.65 -7.69 5.52
C MET A 9 6.59 -7.27 6.55
N LEU A 10 6.45 -8.00 7.65
CA LEU A 10 5.53 -7.65 8.75
C LEU A 10 5.92 -6.32 9.41
N LEU A 11 7.22 -6.07 9.61
CA LEU A 11 7.71 -4.79 10.13
C LEU A 11 7.43 -3.65 9.14
N GLY A 12 7.62 -3.87 7.85
CA GLY A 12 7.28 -2.89 6.81
C GLY A 12 5.79 -2.55 6.81
N GLN A 13 4.94 -3.57 6.84
CA GLN A 13 3.49 -3.41 6.88
C GLN A 13 3.02 -2.62 8.10
N SER A 14 3.51 -2.94 9.29
CA SER A 14 3.13 -2.24 10.52
C SER A 14 3.52 -0.77 10.50
N ARG A 15 4.66 -0.42 9.89
CA ARG A 15 5.11 0.98 9.74
C ARG A 15 4.25 1.77 8.77
N VAL A 16 3.84 1.17 7.66
CA VAL A 16 2.94 1.81 6.69
C VAL A 16 1.60 2.13 7.35
N PHE A 17 0.99 1.18 8.04
CA PHE A 17 -0.27 1.41 8.74
C PHE A 17 -0.14 2.40 9.91
N TYR A 18 1.00 2.41 10.60
CA TYR A 18 1.30 3.43 11.61
C TYR A 18 1.30 4.83 10.99
N SER A 19 1.99 5.03 9.87
CA SER A 19 2.02 6.30 9.15
C SER A 19 0.63 6.72 8.68
N MET A 20 -0.13 5.81 8.06
CA MET A 20 -1.50 6.07 7.63
C MET A 20 -2.44 6.44 8.79
N SER A 21 -2.24 5.81 9.95
CA SER A 21 -3.02 6.13 11.16
C SER A 21 -2.64 7.47 11.75
N HIS A 22 -1.38 7.86 11.67
CA HIS A 22 -0.90 9.19 12.07
C HIS A 22 -1.48 10.28 11.16
N ASP A 23 -1.65 9.98 9.87
CA ASP A 23 -2.27 10.89 8.90
C ASP A 23 -3.82 10.90 8.98
N GLY A 24 -4.40 10.11 9.90
CA GLY A 24 -5.85 10.03 10.13
C GLY A 24 -6.62 9.21 9.08
N LEU A 25 -5.93 8.50 8.19
CA LEU A 25 -6.56 7.69 7.13
C LEU A 25 -7.09 6.36 7.65
N VAL A 26 -6.55 5.86 8.76
CA VAL A 26 -6.90 4.57 9.39
C VAL A 26 -7.14 4.78 10.89
N PRO A 27 -7.95 3.95 11.56
CA PRO A 27 -8.22 4.08 12.99
C PRO A 27 -6.95 4.15 13.86
N LYS A 28 -7.02 4.92 14.95
CA LYS A 28 -5.91 5.14 15.90
C LYS A 28 -5.35 3.86 16.54
N VAL A 29 -6.09 2.77 16.48
CA VAL A 29 -5.63 1.45 16.96
C VAL A 29 -4.31 1.02 16.30
N PHE A 30 -4.06 1.43 15.06
CA PHE A 30 -2.84 1.13 14.31
C PHE A 30 -1.65 2.00 14.70
N SER A 31 -1.87 3.14 15.38
CA SER A 31 -0.82 4.04 15.88
C SER A 31 -0.45 3.79 17.33
N ASP A 32 -1.17 2.93 18.06
CA ASP A 32 -0.90 2.61 19.44
C ASP A 32 0.44 1.85 19.59
N VAL A 33 1.41 2.52 20.17
CA VAL A 33 2.76 1.98 20.39
C VAL A 33 2.89 1.48 21.84
N HIS A 34 3.46 0.30 22.01
CA HIS A 34 3.72 -0.27 23.33
C HIS A 34 4.74 0.59 24.11
N PRO A 35 4.45 1.02 25.33
CA PRO A 35 5.31 1.97 26.07
C PRO A 35 6.74 1.45 26.30
N LYS A 36 6.92 0.14 26.53
CA LYS A 36 8.23 -0.48 26.77
C LYS A 36 8.98 -0.87 25.50
N PHE A 37 8.29 -1.48 24.52
CA PHE A 37 8.93 -2.04 23.33
C PHE A 37 8.90 -1.09 22.13
N ARG A 38 8.19 0.02 22.20
CA ARG A 38 8.04 1.03 21.14
C ARG A 38 7.63 0.43 19.76
N THR A 39 6.83 -0.63 19.80
CA THR A 39 6.30 -1.30 18.61
C THR A 39 4.78 -1.23 18.59
N PRO A 40 4.13 -1.14 17.40
CA PRO A 40 2.68 -1.11 17.29
C PRO A 40 2.09 -2.52 17.49
N TYR A 41 2.04 -2.97 18.75
CA TYR A 41 1.68 -4.35 19.11
C TYR A 41 0.24 -4.72 18.74
N LYS A 42 -0.71 -3.78 18.89
CA LYS A 42 -2.11 -4.00 18.50
C LYS A 42 -2.25 -4.22 17.00
N SER A 43 -1.55 -3.42 16.20
CA SER A 43 -1.48 -3.56 14.77
C SER A 43 -0.90 -4.92 14.38
N ASN A 44 0.21 -5.32 14.98
CA ASN A 44 0.86 -6.59 14.72
C ASN A 44 -0.03 -7.78 15.07
N MET A 45 -0.75 -7.71 16.22
CA MET A 45 -1.68 -8.77 16.64
C MET A 45 -2.86 -8.91 15.68
N LEU A 46 -3.41 -7.77 15.23
CA LEU A 46 -4.49 -7.75 14.26
C LEU A 46 -4.05 -8.35 12.91
N PHE A 47 -2.86 -7.98 12.41
CA PHE A 47 -2.31 -8.56 11.20
C PHE A 47 -1.97 -10.04 11.36
N PHE A 48 -1.50 -10.46 12.52
CA PHE A 48 -1.24 -11.87 12.79
C PHE A 48 -2.53 -12.69 12.66
N VAL A 49 -3.60 -12.27 13.33
CA VAL A 49 -4.90 -12.94 13.27
C VAL A 49 -5.45 -12.93 11.84
N PHE A 50 -5.42 -11.77 11.17
CA PHE A 50 -5.87 -11.66 9.78
C PHE A 50 -5.10 -12.60 8.84
N THR A 51 -3.78 -12.60 8.94
CA THR A 51 -2.92 -13.46 8.10
C THR A 51 -3.14 -14.93 8.40
N ALA A 52 -3.29 -15.32 9.69
CA ALA A 52 -3.54 -16.69 10.08
C ALA A 52 -4.88 -17.21 9.53
N VAL A 53 -5.95 -16.40 9.65
CA VAL A 53 -7.27 -16.74 9.08
C VAL A 53 -7.18 -16.84 7.55
N PHE A 54 -6.54 -15.87 6.90
CA PHE A 54 -6.37 -15.88 5.44
C PHE A 54 -5.60 -17.12 4.96
N ALA A 55 -4.50 -17.45 5.64
CA ALA A 55 -3.68 -18.62 5.31
C ALA A 55 -4.41 -19.95 5.56
N ALA A 56 -5.37 -20.00 6.48
CA ALA A 56 -6.15 -21.20 6.76
C ALA A 56 -7.22 -21.48 5.70
N PHE A 57 -7.79 -20.43 5.08
CA PHE A 57 -8.95 -20.56 4.19
C PHE A 57 -8.63 -20.31 2.71
N VAL A 58 -7.56 -19.59 2.39
CA VAL A 58 -7.25 -19.18 1.02
C VAL A 58 -6.07 -20.01 0.48
N PRO A 59 -6.23 -20.71 -0.66
CA PRO A 59 -5.14 -21.41 -1.32
C PRO A 59 -3.97 -20.48 -1.66
N GLY A 60 -2.73 -21.01 -1.53
CA GLY A 60 -1.50 -20.22 -1.74
C GLY A 60 -1.39 -19.59 -3.13
N ASP A 61 -1.86 -20.27 -4.16
CA ASP A 61 -1.85 -19.81 -5.54
C ASP A 61 -2.66 -18.52 -5.70
N ILE A 62 -3.86 -18.49 -5.08
CA ILE A 62 -4.73 -17.30 -5.10
C ILE A 62 -4.08 -16.12 -4.39
N VAL A 63 -3.43 -16.38 -3.25
CA VAL A 63 -2.71 -15.33 -2.50
C VAL A 63 -1.54 -14.79 -3.32
N GLY A 64 -0.80 -15.66 -4.02
CA GLY A 64 0.29 -15.26 -4.90
C GLY A 64 -0.18 -14.35 -6.04
N GLU A 65 -1.26 -14.72 -6.71
CA GLU A 65 -1.85 -13.91 -7.79
C GLU A 65 -2.35 -12.55 -7.28
N MET A 66 -3.05 -12.52 -6.13
CA MET A 66 -3.53 -11.29 -5.51
C MET A 66 -2.38 -10.36 -5.10
N THR A 67 -1.30 -10.93 -4.56
CA THR A 67 -0.11 -10.17 -4.19
C THR A 67 0.56 -9.58 -5.43
N SER A 68 0.68 -10.35 -6.50
CA SER A 68 1.29 -9.92 -7.76
C SER A 68 0.52 -8.76 -8.39
N ILE A 69 -0.80 -8.88 -8.55
CA ILE A 69 -1.60 -7.81 -9.16
C ILE A 69 -1.64 -6.54 -8.29
N GLY A 70 -1.72 -6.70 -6.97
CA GLY A 70 -1.69 -5.58 -6.03
C GLY A 70 -0.36 -4.82 -6.06
N THR A 71 0.76 -5.53 -6.14
CA THR A 71 2.10 -4.94 -6.20
C THR A 71 2.33 -4.21 -7.53
N LEU A 72 1.95 -4.81 -8.65
CA LEU A 72 2.06 -4.18 -9.97
C LEU A 72 1.21 -2.92 -10.06
N PHE A 73 0.00 -2.96 -9.51
CA PHE A 73 -0.86 -1.78 -9.45
C PHE A 73 -0.28 -0.68 -8.56
N ALA A 74 0.30 -1.04 -7.40
CA ALA A 74 0.99 -0.08 -6.54
C ALA A 74 2.17 0.58 -7.26
N PHE A 75 2.94 -0.14 -8.06
CA PHE A 75 4.02 0.44 -8.87
C PHE A 75 3.51 1.43 -9.91
N ILE A 76 2.38 1.15 -10.57
CA ILE A 76 1.75 2.12 -11.47
C ILE A 76 1.40 3.41 -10.72
N LEU A 77 0.79 3.29 -9.54
CA LEU A 77 0.42 4.46 -8.73
C LEU A 77 1.63 5.25 -8.24
N VAL A 78 2.71 4.56 -7.86
CA VAL A 78 3.96 5.22 -7.44
C VAL A 78 4.60 5.95 -8.62
N CYS A 79 4.69 5.34 -9.80
CA CYS A 79 5.23 5.98 -11.01
C CYS A 79 4.42 7.23 -11.38
N ALA A 80 3.09 7.12 -11.38
CA ALA A 80 2.19 8.24 -11.64
C ALA A 80 2.33 9.34 -10.56
N GLY A 81 2.38 8.95 -9.28
CA GLY A 81 2.52 9.86 -8.15
C GLY A 81 3.82 10.68 -8.19
N VAL A 82 4.94 10.00 -8.47
CA VAL A 82 6.25 10.68 -8.61
C VAL A 82 6.24 11.64 -9.80
N TRP A 83 5.64 11.27 -10.92
CA TRP A 83 5.53 12.14 -12.07
C TRP A 83 4.67 13.38 -11.78
N ILE A 84 3.47 13.18 -11.22
CA ILE A 84 2.56 14.28 -10.84
C ILE A 84 3.23 15.21 -9.83
N MET A 85 3.91 14.65 -8.81
CA MET A 85 4.61 15.45 -7.80
C MET A 85 5.75 16.27 -8.41
N ARG A 86 6.43 15.76 -9.43
CA ARG A 86 7.50 16.49 -10.11
C ARG A 86 6.97 17.66 -10.93
N VAL A 87 5.80 17.49 -11.55
CA VAL A 87 5.15 18.55 -12.34
C VAL A 87 4.53 19.60 -11.42
N ARG A 88 3.85 19.18 -10.35
CA ARG A 88 3.12 20.11 -9.47
C ARG A 88 3.99 20.80 -8.43
N ARG A 89 5.08 20.19 -7.98
CA ARG A 89 5.97 20.72 -6.96
C ARG A 89 7.45 20.60 -7.37
N PRO A 90 7.94 21.45 -8.30
CA PRO A 90 9.33 21.44 -8.73
C PRO A 90 10.29 21.92 -7.64
N ASP A 91 9.81 22.72 -6.67
CA ASP A 91 10.61 23.45 -5.67
C ASP A 91 11.12 22.55 -4.53
N ILE A 92 10.63 21.33 -4.38
CA ILE A 92 11.04 20.43 -3.31
C ILE A 92 12.50 20.01 -3.53
N PRO A 93 13.43 20.25 -2.56
CA PRO A 93 14.80 19.80 -2.66
C PRO A 93 14.86 18.28 -2.71
N ARG A 94 15.50 17.74 -3.74
CA ARG A 94 15.62 16.29 -3.97
C ARG A 94 17.09 15.90 -3.98
N GLY A 95 17.43 14.87 -3.20
CA GLY A 95 18.80 14.33 -3.17
C GLY A 95 19.23 13.68 -4.49
N PHE A 96 18.28 13.19 -5.28
CA PHE A 96 18.54 12.60 -6.60
C PHE A 96 17.45 13.01 -7.61
N ARG A 97 17.88 13.40 -8.80
CA ARG A 97 16.99 13.73 -9.93
C ARG A 97 17.12 12.66 -10.99
N VAL A 98 16.09 11.84 -11.15
CA VAL A 98 16.03 10.84 -12.22
C VAL A 98 16.07 11.55 -13.59
N PRO A 99 17.05 11.24 -14.46
CA PRO A 99 17.05 11.77 -15.82
C PRO A 99 15.86 11.20 -16.58
N MET A 100 15.27 12.01 -17.49
CA MET A 100 14.15 11.61 -18.35
C MET A 100 12.98 10.95 -17.57
N LEU A 101 12.62 11.48 -16.39
CA LEU A 101 11.55 10.92 -15.55
C LEU A 101 10.25 10.62 -16.31
N PRO A 102 9.73 11.48 -17.20
CA PRO A 102 8.49 11.16 -17.92
C PRO A 102 8.61 9.86 -18.74
N VAL A 103 9.75 9.61 -19.34
CA VAL A 103 9.98 8.38 -20.14
C VAL A 103 10.08 7.16 -19.24
N THR A 104 10.84 7.24 -18.16
CA THR A 104 10.99 6.12 -17.22
C THR A 104 9.70 5.80 -16.49
N ALA A 105 8.92 6.82 -16.10
CA ALA A 105 7.63 6.62 -15.43
C ALA A 105 6.58 6.03 -16.37
N THR A 106 6.46 6.53 -17.63
CA THR A 106 5.55 5.97 -18.62
C THR A 106 5.91 4.54 -18.99
N LEU A 107 7.20 4.25 -19.19
CA LEU A 107 7.65 2.89 -19.48
C LEU A 107 7.31 1.94 -18.32
N GLY A 108 7.57 2.34 -17.08
CA GLY A 108 7.19 1.56 -15.89
C GLY A 108 5.69 1.29 -15.81
N MET A 109 4.86 2.30 -16.07
CA MET A 109 3.39 2.13 -16.08
C MET A 109 2.93 1.20 -17.19
N ILE A 110 3.50 1.30 -18.41
CA ILE A 110 3.16 0.44 -19.55
C ILE A 110 3.54 -1.02 -19.25
N VAL A 111 4.75 -1.26 -18.78
CA VAL A 111 5.22 -2.62 -18.48
C VAL A 111 4.38 -3.24 -17.37
N CYS A 112 4.14 -2.53 -16.26
CA CYS A 112 3.28 -3.04 -15.19
C CYS A 112 1.84 -3.28 -15.68
N GLY A 113 1.29 -2.39 -16.51
CA GLY A 113 -0.03 -2.54 -17.10
C GLY A 113 -0.13 -3.76 -18.02
N ALA A 114 0.88 -3.99 -18.86
CA ALA A 114 0.95 -5.17 -19.71
C ALA A 114 1.04 -6.47 -18.89
N MET A 115 1.81 -6.48 -17.80
CA MET A 115 1.86 -7.62 -16.88
C MET A 115 0.51 -7.88 -16.20
N ILE A 116 -0.18 -6.84 -15.74
CA ILE A 116 -1.52 -6.96 -15.16
C ILE A 116 -2.50 -7.52 -16.18
N TYR A 117 -2.43 -7.06 -17.43
CA TYR A 117 -3.28 -7.56 -18.51
C TYR A 117 -3.07 -9.07 -18.73
N GLY A 118 -1.82 -9.54 -18.65
CA GLY A 118 -1.47 -10.96 -18.78
C GLY A 118 -1.92 -11.86 -17.64
N LEU A 119 -2.28 -11.32 -16.45
CA LEU A 119 -2.71 -12.12 -15.30
C LEU A 119 -4.12 -12.72 -15.43
N GLY A 120 -4.89 -12.33 -16.44
CA GLY A 120 -6.23 -12.86 -16.71
C GLY A 120 -7.37 -12.14 -15.97
N TRP A 121 -8.60 -12.37 -16.48
CA TRP A 121 -9.81 -11.64 -16.07
C TRP A 121 -10.19 -11.80 -14.59
N THR A 122 -9.97 -12.97 -14.02
CA THR A 122 -10.29 -13.25 -12.61
C THR A 122 -9.52 -12.34 -11.66
N ASN A 123 -8.27 -12.05 -11.99
CA ASN A 123 -7.42 -11.17 -11.18
C ASN A 123 -7.83 -9.70 -11.28
N TRP A 124 -8.37 -9.28 -12.43
CA TRP A 124 -8.97 -7.97 -12.58
C TRP A 124 -10.18 -7.78 -11.66
N LEU A 125 -11.06 -8.77 -11.58
CA LEU A 125 -12.22 -8.72 -10.66
C LEU A 125 -11.77 -8.62 -9.20
N ARG A 126 -10.74 -9.36 -8.81
CA ARG A 126 -10.16 -9.28 -7.46
C ARG A 126 -9.57 -7.90 -7.18
N LEU A 127 -8.83 -7.33 -8.12
CA LEU A 127 -8.28 -5.97 -7.99
C LEU A 127 -9.39 -4.93 -7.82
N ILE A 128 -10.42 -4.99 -8.64
CA ILE A 128 -11.57 -4.07 -8.57
C ILE A 128 -12.28 -4.23 -7.23
N ALA A 129 -12.51 -5.45 -6.76
CA ALA A 129 -13.13 -5.71 -5.47
C ALA A 129 -12.33 -5.09 -4.31
N TRP A 130 -11.01 -5.26 -4.31
CA TRP A 130 -10.12 -4.64 -3.31
C TRP A 130 -10.10 -3.11 -3.39
N LEU A 131 -10.12 -2.55 -4.59
CA LEU A 131 -10.21 -1.10 -4.78
C LEU A 131 -11.53 -0.56 -4.24
N LEU A 132 -12.65 -1.24 -4.49
CA LEU A 132 -13.95 -0.85 -3.96
C LEU A 132 -13.96 -0.87 -2.43
N VAL A 133 -13.42 -1.92 -1.81
CA VAL A 133 -13.28 -1.98 -0.34
C VAL A 133 -12.41 -0.82 0.16
N GLY A 134 -11.29 -0.54 -0.49
CA GLY A 134 -10.42 0.58 -0.15
C GLY A 134 -11.12 1.94 -0.29
N PHE A 135 -11.89 2.15 -1.35
CA PHE A 135 -12.66 3.38 -1.55
C PHE A 135 -13.78 3.54 -0.52
N ILE A 136 -14.52 2.48 -0.21
CA ILE A 136 -15.56 2.51 0.85
C ILE A 136 -14.92 2.93 2.17
N PHE A 137 -13.77 2.35 2.51
CA PHE A 137 -13.05 2.69 3.73
C PHE A 137 -12.53 4.14 3.72
N TYR A 138 -11.99 4.59 2.60
CA TYR A 138 -11.50 5.95 2.44
C TYR A 138 -12.62 6.99 2.54
N PHE A 139 -13.73 6.82 1.83
CA PHE A 139 -14.84 7.76 1.85
C PHE A 139 -15.63 7.71 3.17
N GLY A 140 -15.75 6.52 3.78
CA GLY A 140 -16.45 6.35 5.05
C GLY A 140 -15.69 6.90 6.24
N TYR A 141 -14.40 6.62 6.32
CA TYR A 141 -13.57 6.97 7.47
C TYR A 141 -12.46 7.97 7.14
N GLY A 142 -11.64 7.69 6.13
CA GLY A 142 -10.41 8.43 5.85
C GLY A 142 -10.66 9.91 5.52
N ARG A 143 -11.65 10.21 4.67
CA ARG A 143 -11.97 11.58 4.28
C ARG A 143 -12.41 12.47 5.45
N LYS A 144 -13.10 11.90 6.44
CA LYS A 144 -13.61 12.66 7.61
C LYS A 144 -12.52 12.92 8.65
N ASN A 145 -11.55 12.00 8.79
CA ASN A 145 -10.55 12.03 9.86
C ASN A 145 -9.14 12.40 9.35
N SER A 146 -8.97 12.66 8.07
CA SER A 146 -7.67 13.01 7.48
C SER A 146 -7.11 14.29 8.09
N ALA A 147 -5.84 14.25 8.51
CA ALA A 147 -5.11 15.42 9.00
C ALA A 147 -5.01 16.57 7.97
N LEU A 148 -5.18 16.26 6.67
CA LEU A 148 -5.23 17.26 5.60
C LEU A 148 -6.60 17.97 5.51
N ALA A 149 -7.67 17.32 5.96
CA ALA A 149 -9.01 17.93 5.96
C ALA A 149 -9.20 18.94 7.09
N SER A 150 -8.35 18.91 8.11
CA SER A 150 -8.40 19.80 9.28
C SER A 150 -7.49 21.04 9.17
N LYS A 151 -6.75 21.20 8.06
CA LYS A 151 -5.99 22.43 7.79
C LYS A 151 -6.82 23.35 6.88
N PRO A 152 -7.25 24.53 7.35
CA PRO A 152 -7.88 25.55 6.53
C PRO A 152 -6.91 26.07 5.46
#